data_aba01e26d53d85f430de7603e480c9c3
#
_entry.id   aba01e26d53d85f430de7603e480c9c3
#
_cell.length_a   1.000
_cell.length_b   1.000
_cell.length_c   1.000
_cell.angle_alpha   90.00
_cell.angle_beta   90.00
_cell.angle_gamma   90.00
#
_symmetry.space_group_name_H-M   'P 1'
#
loop_
_entity.id
_entity.type
_entity.pdbx_description
1 polymer ?
#
loop_
_entity_poly.entity_id
_entity_poly.type
_entity_poly.pdbx_seq_one_letter_code
_entity_poly.pdbx_strand_id
1 'polypeptide(L)'
;MAWIRRTLLLVLVAWLAAFGSAWAQGAADGQVLMLLKMQPEHFRSDSSYAGGYGAGAARKARHRIADRIARANGLEVATGWPMPLLGLDCFVLNVPAGRSQAEVVAKLARDPAVAWSEPMHVYKAEGQAAAPNDPLFAVQPAAREWRLAELHEMATGRNVRVAVVDSAIDVRHPDLAGQFQSRRNFVPDHPDTPELHGTGVAGVIAAVSDNRMGIVGVAPGARLMALRACWQQGGASTICNTLSLAEALHFAIDNDAQVINLSLSGPPDQLLGGLIDAALARGIVVVGAADPNLAGGGFPASHPGVVAVSNSEGAVRGAFVAPGRDVPTTEPGGRWGLVNGSSYSAAHVSGLAALVRERSPRGRGPITLVAAQAGEIDACATLSRGPPTCARCACIRAAASSAISAPAR
;
A
#
# COMPACT_ATOMS: atom_id res chain seq x y z
N MET A 1 24.13 23.32 33.86
CA MET A 1 23.88 21.97 34.42
C MET A 1 22.57 21.34 33.98
N ALA A 2 21.51 22.06 33.60
CA ALA A 2 20.26 21.50 33.15
C ALA A 2 20.27 20.86 31.75
N TRP A 3 21.15 21.29 30.87
CA TRP A 3 21.26 20.78 29.48
C TRP A 3 21.93 19.38 29.42
N ILE A 4 22.91 19.15 30.28
CA ILE A 4 23.63 17.85 30.35
C ILE A 4 22.71 16.73 30.90
N ARG A 5 21.79 17.08 31.81
CA ARG A 5 20.80 16.10 32.33
C ARG A 5 19.76 15.69 31.31
N ARG A 6 19.33 16.58 30.39
CA ARG A 6 18.38 16.25 29.33
C ARG A 6 18.96 15.37 28.23
N THR A 7 20.21 15.62 27.85
CA THR A 7 20.90 14.76 26.86
C THR A 7 21.20 13.37 27.40
N LEU A 8 21.58 13.24 28.68
CA LEU A 8 21.80 11.93 29.32
C LEU A 8 20.50 11.11 29.45
N LEU A 9 19.35 11.76 29.72
CA LEU A 9 18.05 11.07 29.79
C LEU A 9 17.60 10.56 28.42
N LEU A 10 17.80 11.34 27.35
CA LEU A 10 17.43 10.94 25.98
C LEU A 10 18.32 9.80 25.45
N VAL A 11 19.58 9.78 25.80
CA VAL A 11 20.49 8.67 25.46
C VAL A 11 20.12 7.40 26.22
N LEU A 12 19.74 7.51 27.50
CA LEU A 12 19.34 6.34 28.31
C LEU A 12 18.01 5.74 27.81
N VAL A 13 17.04 6.56 27.41
CA VAL A 13 15.76 6.09 26.84
C VAL A 13 15.97 5.45 25.47
N ALA A 14 16.85 6.00 24.63
CA ALA A 14 17.20 5.39 23.35
C ALA A 14 17.95 4.04 23.51
N TRP A 15 18.78 3.91 24.54
CA TRP A 15 19.46 2.65 24.86
C TRP A 15 18.50 1.59 25.38
N LEU A 16 17.54 1.94 26.22
CA LEU A 16 16.52 1.01 26.73
C LEU A 16 15.55 0.54 25.65
N ALA A 17 15.22 1.38 24.65
CA ALA A 17 14.39 0.99 23.52
C ALA A 17 15.12 0.04 22.53
N ALA A 18 16.43 0.16 22.38
CA ALA A 18 17.24 -0.71 21.51
C ALA A 18 17.46 -2.11 22.11
N PHE A 19 17.46 -2.25 23.42
CA PHE A 19 17.61 -3.55 24.08
C PHE A 19 16.32 -4.36 24.19
N GLY A 20 15.14 -3.71 24.15
CA GLY A 20 13.85 -4.40 24.26
C GLY A 20 13.50 -5.31 23.09
N SER A 21 13.97 -5.00 21.89
CA SER A 21 13.67 -5.80 20.67
C SER A 21 14.65 -6.96 20.43
N ALA A 22 15.84 -6.91 20.99
CA ALA A 22 16.84 -7.97 20.85
C ALA A 22 16.54 -9.18 21.78
N TRP A 23 15.85 -8.98 22.88
CA TRP A 23 15.58 -10.04 23.86
C TRP A 23 14.47 -10.98 23.45
N ALA A 24 13.49 -10.52 22.67
CA ALA A 24 12.36 -11.36 22.21
C ALA A 24 12.76 -12.32 21.05
N GLN A 25 13.74 -11.96 20.23
CA GLN A 25 14.26 -12.81 19.17
C GLN A 25 15.28 -13.84 19.68
N GLY A 26 16.10 -13.49 20.66
CA GLY A 26 17.12 -14.40 21.20
C GLY A 26 16.59 -15.58 22.03
N ALA A 27 15.39 -15.48 22.59
CA ALA A 27 14.81 -16.56 23.40
C ALA A 27 14.27 -17.72 22.55
N ALA A 28 13.76 -17.45 21.34
CA ALA A 28 13.24 -18.50 20.45
C ALA A 28 14.33 -19.20 19.64
N ASP A 29 15.44 -18.52 19.35
CA ASP A 29 16.58 -19.09 18.62
C ASP A 29 17.32 -20.21 19.37
N GLY A 30 17.06 -20.35 20.67
CA GLY A 30 17.64 -21.38 21.53
C GLY A 30 16.65 -22.44 22.03
N GLN A 31 15.46 -22.57 21.45
CA GLN A 31 14.43 -23.50 21.93
C GLN A 31 13.94 -24.49 20.87
N VAL A 32 13.62 -25.71 21.34
CA VAL A 32 12.98 -26.74 20.51
C VAL A 32 11.71 -27.22 21.18
N LEU A 33 10.72 -27.60 20.39
CA LEU A 33 9.53 -28.33 20.84
C LEU A 33 9.77 -29.81 20.81
N MET A 34 9.35 -30.50 21.86
CA MET A 34 9.31 -31.95 21.93
C MET A 34 7.89 -32.38 22.27
N LEU A 35 7.28 -33.15 21.38
CA LEU A 35 5.92 -33.66 21.55
C LEU A 35 5.96 -35.13 21.90
N LEU A 36 5.40 -35.48 23.06
CA LEU A 36 5.32 -36.84 23.56
C LEU A 36 3.95 -37.43 23.24
N LYS A 37 3.92 -38.73 22.87
CA LYS A 37 2.67 -39.48 22.69
C LYS A 37 1.95 -39.60 24.02
N MET A 38 0.70 -39.19 24.09
CA MET A 38 -0.18 -39.54 25.20
C MET A 38 -0.56 -41.01 25.06
N GLN A 39 -0.31 -41.82 26.09
CA GLN A 39 -0.92 -43.13 26.13
C GLN A 39 -2.43 -42.96 26.27
N PRO A 40 -3.27 -43.75 25.53
CA PRO A 40 -4.71 -43.68 25.68
C PRO A 40 -5.05 -43.93 27.15
N GLU A 41 -5.70 -42.98 27.80
CA GLU A 41 -6.30 -43.21 29.11
C GLU A 41 -7.36 -44.29 28.93
N HIS A 42 -7.30 -45.36 29.71
CA HIS A 42 -8.39 -46.34 29.75
C HIS A 42 -9.66 -45.58 30.15
N PHE A 43 -10.54 -45.39 29.19
CA PHE A 43 -11.78 -44.66 29.34
C PHE A 43 -12.66 -45.38 30.36
N ARG A 44 -12.74 -44.88 31.60
CA ARG A 44 -13.81 -45.22 32.53
C ARG A 44 -14.92 -44.18 32.28
N SER A 45 -16.08 -44.68 31.89
CA SER A 45 -17.25 -43.87 31.49
C SER A 45 -17.87 -43.00 32.60
N ASP A 46 -17.27 -42.92 33.78
CA ASP A 46 -17.84 -42.25 34.97
C ASP A 46 -17.06 -40.99 35.40
N SER A 47 -16.15 -40.45 34.63
CA SER A 47 -15.48 -39.20 35.02
C SER A 47 -16.13 -37.98 34.36
N SER A 48 -16.90 -37.23 35.18
CA SER A 48 -17.34 -35.89 34.84
C SER A 48 -16.14 -34.98 34.46
N TYR A 49 -16.36 -34.05 33.57
CA TYR A 49 -15.40 -33.09 32.99
C TYR A 49 -14.76 -32.11 34.01
N ALA A 50 -14.92 -32.30 35.29
CA ALA A 50 -14.32 -31.56 36.40
C ALA A 50 -13.03 -32.27 36.81
N GLY A 51 -11.85 -31.67 36.52
CA GLY A 51 -10.49 -32.14 36.73
C GLY A 51 -10.26 -33.02 37.97
N GLY A 52 -10.34 -34.31 37.81
CA GLY A 52 -10.11 -35.30 38.88
C GLY A 52 -8.63 -35.47 39.19
N TYR A 53 -8.32 -35.91 40.40
CA TYR A 53 -6.98 -36.20 40.96
C TYR A 53 -6.09 -37.10 40.08
N GLY A 54 -6.65 -37.86 39.14
CA GLY A 54 -5.94 -38.66 38.14
C GLY A 54 -5.16 -37.86 37.09
N ALA A 55 -5.68 -36.72 36.65
CA ALA A 55 -5.05 -35.89 35.63
C ALA A 55 -3.73 -35.27 36.15
N GLY A 56 -3.66 -34.91 37.42
CA GLY A 56 -2.44 -34.39 38.07
C GLY A 56 -1.30 -35.41 38.19
N ALA A 57 -1.63 -36.66 38.51
CA ALA A 57 -0.63 -37.74 38.61
C ALA A 57 -0.08 -38.13 37.22
N ALA A 58 -0.95 -38.25 36.22
CA ALA A 58 -0.56 -38.51 34.83
C ALA A 58 0.32 -37.38 34.26
N ARG A 59 -0.01 -36.11 34.51
CA ARG A 59 0.79 -34.96 34.12
C ARG A 59 2.18 -34.95 34.74
N LYS A 60 2.28 -35.26 36.05
CA LYS A 60 3.58 -35.43 36.74
C LYS A 60 4.41 -36.58 36.15
N ALA A 61 3.78 -37.67 35.75
CA ALA A 61 4.47 -38.78 35.11
C ALA A 61 5.04 -38.39 33.73
N ARG A 62 4.27 -37.67 32.94
CA ARG A 62 4.71 -37.18 31.63
C ARG A 62 5.84 -36.15 31.75
N HIS A 63 5.79 -35.23 32.72
CA HIS A 63 6.91 -34.32 33.01
C HIS A 63 8.19 -35.11 33.36
N ARG A 64 8.10 -36.19 34.17
CA ARG A 64 9.27 -37.01 34.49
C ARG A 64 9.87 -37.70 33.24
N ILE A 65 9.04 -38.08 32.27
CA ILE A 65 9.51 -38.66 31.00
C ILE A 65 10.22 -37.56 30.20
N ALA A 66 9.62 -36.37 30.07
CA ALA A 66 10.21 -35.23 29.38
C ALA A 66 11.56 -34.83 30.00
N ASP A 67 11.63 -34.70 31.33
CA ASP A 67 12.87 -34.40 32.07
C ASP A 67 13.96 -35.47 31.85
N ARG A 68 13.60 -36.75 31.83
CA ARG A 68 14.54 -37.84 31.55
C ARG A 68 15.13 -37.70 30.14
N ILE A 69 14.27 -37.50 29.13
CA ILE A 69 14.69 -37.34 27.73
C ILE A 69 15.55 -36.10 27.58
N ALA A 70 15.12 -34.96 28.15
CA ALA A 70 15.87 -33.72 28.12
C ALA A 70 17.26 -33.89 28.71
N ARG A 71 17.40 -34.43 29.94
CA ARG A 71 18.68 -34.66 30.60
C ARG A 71 19.60 -35.61 29.84
N ALA A 72 19.04 -36.70 29.27
CA ALA A 72 19.81 -37.65 28.46
C ALA A 72 20.40 -36.99 27.19
N ASN A 73 19.82 -35.88 26.77
CA ASN A 73 20.27 -35.09 25.62
C ASN A 73 21.00 -33.80 25.99
N GLY A 74 21.27 -33.55 27.28
CA GLY A 74 21.93 -32.34 27.78
C GLY A 74 21.08 -31.09 27.56
N LEU A 75 19.76 -31.23 27.75
CA LEU A 75 18.76 -30.17 27.60
C LEU A 75 18.00 -29.99 28.92
N GLU A 76 17.31 -28.87 29.03
CA GLU A 76 16.45 -28.53 30.15
C GLU A 76 15.03 -28.26 29.67
N VAL A 77 14.03 -28.75 30.40
CA VAL A 77 12.62 -28.49 30.16
C VAL A 77 12.27 -27.11 30.70
N ALA A 78 11.93 -26.16 29.81
CA ALA A 78 11.52 -24.80 30.17
C ALA A 78 10.05 -24.79 30.63
N THR A 79 9.17 -25.44 29.88
CA THR A 79 7.73 -25.49 30.18
C THR A 79 7.09 -26.67 29.41
N GLY A 80 5.84 -27.00 29.76
CA GLY A 80 5.07 -28.00 29.02
C GLY A 80 3.58 -27.91 29.33
N TRP A 81 2.75 -28.29 28.35
CA TRP A 81 1.30 -28.33 28.49
C TRP A 81 0.69 -29.49 27.67
N PRO A 82 -0.45 -30.03 28.09
CA PRO A 82 -1.15 -31.08 27.36
C PRO A 82 -1.85 -30.49 26.12
N MET A 83 -1.84 -31.27 25.03
CA MET A 83 -2.59 -30.99 23.79
C MET A 83 -3.56 -32.16 23.52
N PRO A 84 -4.64 -32.30 24.27
CA PRO A 84 -5.53 -33.46 24.18
C PRO A 84 -6.18 -33.60 22.81
N LEU A 85 -6.42 -32.51 22.10
CA LEU A 85 -6.95 -32.55 20.72
C LEU A 85 -6.04 -33.26 19.73
N LEU A 86 -4.73 -33.28 19.99
CA LEU A 86 -3.74 -33.96 19.16
C LEU A 86 -3.30 -35.31 19.75
N GLY A 87 -3.79 -35.64 20.96
CA GLY A 87 -3.34 -36.84 21.71
C GLY A 87 -1.88 -36.74 22.15
N LEU A 88 -1.38 -35.53 22.41
CA LEU A 88 0.03 -35.25 22.68
C LEU A 88 0.21 -34.38 23.92
N ASP A 89 1.42 -34.44 24.50
CA ASP A 89 1.92 -33.45 25.43
C ASP A 89 3.09 -32.68 24.78
N CYS A 90 3.04 -31.36 24.81
CA CYS A 90 4.07 -30.51 24.28
C CYS A 90 5.02 -30.01 25.38
N PHE A 91 6.32 -30.08 25.15
CA PHE A 91 7.36 -29.55 26.02
C PHE A 91 8.29 -28.62 25.24
N VAL A 92 8.64 -27.50 25.84
CA VAL A 92 9.66 -26.59 25.35
C VAL A 92 10.99 -26.95 26.04
N LEU A 93 12.02 -27.19 25.25
CA LEU A 93 13.35 -27.47 25.75
C LEU A 93 14.31 -26.33 25.37
N ASN A 94 15.12 -25.91 26.34
CA ASN A 94 16.21 -24.97 26.11
C ASN A 94 17.41 -25.70 25.52
N VAL A 95 17.92 -25.21 24.39
CA VAL A 95 19.13 -25.68 23.74
C VAL A 95 20.31 -24.82 24.20
N PRO A 96 21.34 -25.43 24.81
CA PRO A 96 22.54 -24.66 25.24
C PRO A 96 23.21 -23.93 24.07
N ALA A 97 23.79 -22.76 24.37
CA ALA A 97 24.52 -21.97 23.40
C ALA A 97 25.62 -22.81 22.70
N GLY A 98 25.72 -22.66 21.38
CA GLY A 98 26.70 -23.38 20.56
C GLY A 98 26.26 -24.76 20.07
N ARG A 99 25.05 -25.23 20.42
CA ARG A 99 24.47 -26.47 19.86
C ARG A 99 23.49 -26.16 18.74
N SER A 100 23.50 -26.96 17.68
CA SER A 100 22.56 -26.84 16.58
C SER A 100 21.16 -27.35 16.98
N GLN A 101 20.11 -26.53 16.80
CA GLN A 101 18.71 -26.95 16.98
C GLN A 101 18.38 -28.16 16.09
N ALA A 102 18.87 -28.16 14.84
CA ALA A 102 18.63 -29.28 13.91
C ALA A 102 19.20 -30.59 14.39
N GLU A 103 20.40 -30.59 14.98
CA GLU A 103 21.01 -31.80 15.59
C GLU A 103 20.23 -32.28 16.80
N VAL A 104 19.76 -31.35 17.65
CA VAL A 104 18.94 -31.67 18.82
C VAL A 104 17.62 -32.28 18.37
N VAL A 105 16.92 -31.71 17.42
CA VAL A 105 15.67 -32.21 16.85
C VAL A 105 15.87 -33.64 16.30
N ALA A 106 16.91 -33.86 15.48
CA ALA A 106 17.23 -35.16 14.91
C ALA A 106 17.53 -36.23 16.00
N LYS A 107 18.11 -35.79 17.12
CA LYS A 107 18.43 -36.70 18.24
C LYS A 107 17.20 -37.02 19.07
N LEU A 108 16.35 -36.07 19.37
CA LEU A 108 15.08 -36.24 20.07
C LEU A 108 14.13 -37.17 19.31
N ALA A 109 14.06 -37.02 17.97
CA ALA A 109 13.22 -37.84 17.11
C ALA A 109 13.55 -39.37 17.16
N ARG A 110 14.70 -39.78 17.73
CA ARG A 110 15.08 -41.19 17.88
C ARG A 110 14.48 -41.83 19.12
N ASP A 111 13.97 -41.06 20.08
CA ASP A 111 13.33 -41.60 21.27
C ASP A 111 11.90 -42.07 20.90
N PRO A 112 11.55 -43.34 21.20
CA PRO A 112 10.25 -43.91 20.83
C PRO A 112 9.05 -43.24 21.53
N ALA A 113 9.27 -42.55 22.66
CA ALA A 113 8.25 -41.76 23.34
C ALA A 113 7.95 -40.42 22.66
N VAL A 114 8.88 -39.94 21.84
CA VAL A 114 8.72 -38.68 21.09
C VAL A 114 7.90 -38.96 19.84
N ALA A 115 6.81 -38.21 19.66
CA ALA A 115 6.00 -38.25 18.44
C ALA A 115 6.71 -37.53 17.32
N TRP A 116 7.12 -36.29 17.58
CA TRP A 116 8.04 -35.50 16.76
C TRP A 116 8.70 -34.39 17.60
N SER A 117 9.68 -33.76 17.05
CA SER A 117 10.34 -32.56 17.60
C SER A 117 10.63 -31.60 16.48
N GLU A 118 10.61 -30.31 16.78
CA GLU A 118 10.84 -29.23 15.81
C GLU A 118 11.46 -27.99 16.50
N PRO A 119 12.13 -27.10 15.78
CA PRO A 119 12.59 -25.83 16.33
C PRO A 119 11.40 -24.98 16.77
N MET A 120 11.59 -24.12 17.79
CA MET A 120 10.61 -23.10 18.12
C MET A 120 10.57 -22.06 16.99
N HIS A 121 9.45 -21.97 16.29
CA HIS A 121 9.26 -20.98 15.24
C HIS A 121 8.66 -19.69 15.80
N VAL A 122 9.19 -18.57 15.38
CA VAL A 122 8.64 -17.24 15.64
C VAL A 122 7.81 -16.81 14.44
N TYR A 123 6.53 -16.64 14.66
CA TYR A 123 5.62 -16.08 13.67
C TYR A 123 5.49 -14.57 13.93
N LYS A 124 5.78 -13.76 12.91
CA LYS A 124 5.47 -12.34 12.96
C LYS A 124 4.01 -12.19 12.55
N ALA A 125 3.22 -11.48 13.37
CA ALA A 125 1.94 -10.98 12.89
C ALA A 125 2.23 -10.14 11.65
N GLU A 126 1.54 -10.43 10.54
CA GLU A 126 1.64 -9.58 9.34
C GLU A 126 1.10 -8.20 9.75
N GLY A 127 2.04 -7.26 9.93
CA GLY A 127 1.71 -5.87 10.19
C GLY A 127 1.07 -5.28 8.95
N GLN A 128 0.15 -4.34 9.13
CA GLN A 128 -0.21 -3.41 8.07
C GLN A 128 1.08 -2.78 7.53
N ALA A 129 1.12 -2.49 6.22
CA ALA A 129 2.21 -1.72 5.62
C ALA A 129 2.51 -0.51 6.51
N ALA A 130 3.79 -0.27 6.79
CA ALA A 130 4.15 0.88 7.60
C ALA A 130 3.60 2.14 6.93
N ALA A 131 2.76 2.88 7.66
CA ALA A 131 2.23 4.13 7.13
C ALA A 131 3.38 5.10 6.88
N PRO A 132 3.36 5.83 5.76
CA PRO A 132 4.30 6.92 5.52
C PRO A 132 4.32 7.92 6.67
N ASN A 133 5.47 8.58 6.87
CA ASN A 133 5.68 9.51 7.98
C ASN A 133 5.15 10.93 7.71
N ASP A 134 4.44 11.13 6.60
CA ASP A 134 3.93 12.40 6.12
C ASP A 134 2.67 12.80 6.92
N PRO A 135 2.63 14.02 7.51
CA PRO A 135 1.61 14.37 8.51
C PRO A 135 0.16 14.31 8.02
N LEU A 136 -0.07 14.58 6.72
CA LEU A 136 -1.42 14.58 6.15
C LEU A 136 -1.80 13.24 5.50
N PHE A 137 -0.93 12.23 5.52
CA PHE A 137 -1.21 10.93 4.90
C PHE A 137 -2.51 10.30 5.41
N ALA A 138 -2.70 10.26 6.72
CA ALA A 138 -3.86 9.59 7.34
C ALA A 138 -5.22 10.23 6.97
N VAL A 139 -5.24 11.49 6.55
CA VAL A 139 -6.46 12.20 6.15
C VAL A 139 -6.70 12.19 4.64
N GLN A 140 -5.74 11.70 3.85
CA GLN A 140 -5.93 11.53 2.41
C GLN A 140 -6.99 10.44 2.12
N PRO A 141 -8.01 10.72 1.27
CA PRO A 141 -9.00 9.72 0.88
C PRO A 141 -8.36 8.46 0.29
N ALA A 142 -7.37 8.58 -0.59
CA ALA A 142 -6.66 7.44 -1.19
C ALA A 142 -5.91 6.58 -0.15
N ALA A 143 -5.45 7.14 0.96
CA ALA A 143 -4.82 6.38 2.03
C ALA A 143 -5.78 5.36 2.65
N ARG A 144 -7.07 5.70 2.75
CA ARG A 144 -8.13 4.88 3.35
C ARG A 144 -8.83 4.02 2.30
N GLU A 145 -9.33 4.63 1.23
CA GLU A 145 -10.17 3.97 0.22
C GLU A 145 -9.37 3.01 -0.66
N TRP A 146 -8.16 3.40 -1.03
CA TRP A 146 -7.27 2.60 -1.88
C TRP A 146 -6.19 1.86 -1.10
N ARG A 147 -6.07 2.12 0.22
CA ARG A 147 -5.04 1.53 1.08
C ARG A 147 -3.64 1.79 0.50
N LEU A 148 -3.38 3.07 0.22
CA LEU A 148 -2.24 3.53 -0.56
C LEU A 148 -0.89 3.00 -0.06
N ALA A 149 -0.69 2.86 1.25
CA ALA A 149 0.53 2.27 1.82
C ALA A 149 0.79 0.84 1.30
N GLU A 150 -0.27 0.03 1.15
CA GLU A 150 -0.15 -1.33 0.64
C GLU A 150 0.10 -1.36 -0.88
N LEU A 151 -0.47 -0.41 -1.63
CA LEU A 151 -0.14 -0.25 -3.05
C LEU A 151 1.33 0.10 -3.23
N HIS A 152 1.90 0.92 -2.35
CA HIS A 152 3.31 1.32 -2.40
C HIS A 152 4.28 0.18 -2.09
N GLU A 153 3.87 -0.85 -1.35
CA GLU A 153 4.67 -2.08 -1.22
C GLU A 153 4.81 -2.82 -2.57
N MET A 154 3.86 -2.62 -3.50
CA MET A 154 3.85 -3.30 -4.79
C MET A 154 4.50 -2.47 -5.90
N ALA A 155 4.23 -1.16 -5.93
CA ALA A 155 4.73 -0.22 -6.93
C ALA A 155 4.60 1.22 -6.42
N THR A 156 5.51 2.08 -6.84
CA THR A 156 5.51 3.54 -6.53
C THR A 156 5.42 4.41 -7.77
N GLY A 157 5.23 3.81 -8.96
CA GLY A 157 5.30 4.49 -10.26
C GLY A 157 6.74 4.77 -10.71
N ARG A 158 7.72 4.03 -10.19
CA ARG A 158 9.15 4.29 -10.38
C ARG A 158 9.53 4.44 -11.86
N ASN A 159 10.11 5.60 -12.18
CA ASN A 159 10.57 5.96 -13.51
C ASN A 159 9.48 6.03 -14.59
N VAL A 160 8.20 5.97 -14.22
CA VAL A 160 7.10 6.19 -15.14
C VAL A 160 6.93 7.68 -15.40
N ARG A 161 6.92 8.07 -16.69
CA ARG A 161 6.74 9.47 -17.10
C ARG A 161 5.27 9.82 -17.17
N VAL A 162 4.86 10.78 -16.34
CA VAL A 162 3.49 11.30 -16.30
C VAL A 162 3.49 12.74 -16.75
N ALA A 163 2.85 13.03 -17.87
CA ALA A 163 2.65 14.39 -18.35
C ALA A 163 1.43 14.99 -17.64
N VAL A 164 1.65 16.08 -16.93
CA VAL A 164 0.62 16.90 -16.31
C VAL A 164 0.41 18.11 -17.21
N VAL A 165 -0.64 18.05 -18.03
CA VAL A 165 -1.04 19.15 -18.95
C VAL A 165 -2.06 20.01 -18.22
N ASP A 166 -1.60 21.13 -17.65
CA ASP A 166 -2.37 21.92 -16.68
C ASP A 166 -1.89 23.38 -16.62
N SER A 167 -2.27 24.10 -15.59
CA SER A 167 -1.72 25.42 -15.25
C SER A 167 -0.32 25.31 -14.65
N ALA A 168 0.31 26.44 -14.32
CA ALA A 168 1.69 26.48 -13.85
C ALA A 168 1.87 25.76 -12.51
N ILE A 169 2.78 24.78 -12.47
CA ILE A 169 3.08 23.97 -11.28
C ILE A 169 4.20 24.63 -10.48
N ASP A 170 4.09 24.69 -9.17
CA ASP A 170 5.20 25.02 -8.26
C ASP A 170 6.22 23.88 -8.20
N VAL A 171 7.13 23.84 -9.16
CA VAL A 171 8.18 22.81 -9.22
C VAL A 171 9.19 22.89 -8.09
N ARG A 172 9.15 23.98 -7.29
CA ARG A 172 10.01 24.17 -6.11
C ARG A 172 9.29 23.85 -4.80
N HIS A 173 8.02 23.45 -4.88
CA HIS A 173 7.29 23.03 -3.68
C HIS A 173 8.06 21.91 -2.95
N PRO A 174 8.27 22.00 -1.63
CA PRO A 174 9.12 21.03 -0.90
C PRO A 174 8.63 19.58 -1.05
N ASP A 175 7.32 19.37 -1.13
CA ASP A 175 6.69 18.06 -1.30
C ASP A 175 6.69 17.55 -2.77
N LEU A 176 7.20 18.36 -3.70
CA LEU A 176 7.36 18.03 -5.13
C LEU A 176 8.84 18.08 -5.56
N ALA A 177 9.75 18.29 -4.62
CA ALA A 177 11.18 18.42 -4.90
C ALA A 177 11.74 17.14 -5.56
N GLY A 178 12.39 17.30 -6.72
CA GLY A 178 13.02 16.19 -7.44
C GLY A 178 12.06 15.34 -8.28
N GLN A 179 10.75 15.62 -8.31
CA GLN A 179 9.75 14.83 -9.05
C GLN A 179 9.73 15.15 -10.55
N PHE A 180 10.24 16.30 -10.98
CA PHE A 180 10.11 16.75 -12.35
C PHE A 180 11.28 16.32 -13.24
N GLN A 181 10.94 15.69 -14.38
CA GLN A 181 11.87 15.39 -15.46
C GLN A 181 12.01 16.57 -16.41
N SER A 182 10.91 17.27 -16.70
CA SER A 182 10.89 18.40 -17.62
C SER A 182 9.81 19.40 -17.25
N ARG A 183 10.02 20.64 -17.68
CA ARG A 183 9.05 21.74 -17.57
C ARG A 183 8.99 22.47 -18.91
N ARG A 184 7.77 22.73 -19.40
CA ARG A 184 7.53 23.55 -20.60
C ARG A 184 6.35 24.46 -20.38
N ASN A 185 6.44 25.67 -20.92
CA ASN A 185 5.37 26.67 -20.91
C ASN A 185 4.90 26.94 -22.35
N PHE A 186 3.63 26.64 -22.62
CA PHE A 186 2.96 26.85 -23.91
C PHE A 186 1.98 28.04 -23.87
N VAL A 187 2.03 28.84 -22.82
CA VAL A 187 1.25 30.09 -22.66
C VAL A 187 2.17 31.25 -22.25
N PRO A 188 3.12 31.63 -23.12
CA PRO A 188 4.17 32.61 -22.80
C PRO A 188 3.63 34.00 -22.47
N ASP A 189 2.43 34.34 -22.96
CA ASP A 189 1.80 35.65 -22.76
C ASP A 189 1.21 35.81 -21.34
N HIS A 190 1.25 34.78 -20.52
CA HIS A 190 0.81 34.80 -19.13
C HIS A 190 2.00 34.72 -18.17
N PRO A 191 1.96 35.42 -17.01
CA PRO A 191 3.02 35.37 -16.02
C PRO A 191 3.36 33.91 -15.63
N ASP A 192 4.64 33.56 -15.66
CA ASP A 192 5.10 32.19 -15.31
C ASP A 192 5.24 32.05 -13.79
N THR A 193 4.14 32.28 -13.08
CA THR A 193 4.02 32.10 -11.63
C THR A 193 3.28 30.82 -11.31
N PRO A 194 3.66 30.08 -10.24
CA PRO A 194 2.93 28.91 -9.80
C PRO A 194 1.45 29.18 -9.54
N GLU A 195 0.60 28.26 -9.93
CA GLU A 195 -0.85 28.34 -9.86
C GLU A 195 -1.44 27.17 -9.05
N LEU A 196 -2.61 27.37 -8.44
CA LEU A 196 -3.21 26.42 -7.49
C LEU A 196 -3.51 25.07 -8.14
N HIS A 197 -4.20 25.09 -9.29
CA HIS A 197 -4.77 23.88 -9.87
C HIS A 197 -3.69 22.88 -10.30
N GLY A 198 -2.76 23.28 -11.16
CA GLY A 198 -1.69 22.40 -11.63
C GLY A 198 -0.77 21.93 -10.50
N THR A 199 -0.49 22.81 -9.50
CA THR A 199 0.30 22.45 -8.33
C THR A 199 -0.41 21.36 -7.53
N GLY A 200 -1.72 21.51 -7.30
CA GLY A 200 -2.52 20.54 -6.58
C GLY A 200 -2.62 19.18 -7.30
N VAL A 201 -2.84 19.22 -8.62
CA VAL A 201 -2.88 18.01 -9.47
C VAL A 201 -1.54 17.26 -9.39
N ALA A 202 -0.41 17.97 -9.50
CA ALA A 202 0.92 17.36 -9.40
C ALA A 202 1.16 16.71 -8.03
N GLY A 203 0.70 17.35 -6.94
CA GLY A 203 0.78 16.81 -5.59
C GLY A 203 0.04 15.48 -5.42
N VAL A 204 -1.21 15.41 -5.88
CA VAL A 204 -2.00 14.17 -5.85
C VAL A 204 -1.31 13.05 -6.61
N ILE A 205 -0.72 13.35 -7.79
CA ILE A 205 -0.04 12.33 -8.59
C ILE A 205 1.24 11.85 -7.92
N ALA A 206 2.12 12.76 -7.47
CA ALA A 206 3.50 12.38 -7.19
C ALA A 206 4.18 13.17 -6.06
N ALA A 207 3.45 13.65 -5.06
CA ALA A 207 4.10 14.20 -3.87
C ALA A 207 5.05 13.15 -3.25
N VAL A 208 6.17 13.64 -2.70
CA VAL A 208 7.26 12.81 -2.17
C VAL A 208 6.79 12.09 -0.92
N SER A 209 6.97 10.77 -0.85
CA SER A 209 6.67 9.95 0.33
C SER A 209 7.83 9.96 1.33
N ASP A 210 7.50 9.82 2.61
CA ASP A 210 8.46 9.67 3.72
C ASP A 210 9.43 10.84 3.90
N ASN A 211 8.99 12.05 3.57
CA ASN A 211 9.77 13.27 3.72
C ASN A 211 9.43 14.07 5.01
N ARG A 212 8.48 13.60 5.82
CA ARG A 212 7.95 14.22 7.04
C ARG A 212 7.20 15.54 6.77
N MET A 213 6.71 15.73 5.55
CA MET A 213 5.97 16.92 5.15
C MET A 213 4.70 16.53 4.40
N GLY A 214 3.65 17.32 4.55
CA GLY A 214 2.43 17.31 3.77
C GLY A 214 1.79 15.96 3.50
N ILE A 215 1.74 15.60 2.23
CA ILE A 215 0.99 14.48 1.68
C ILE A 215 1.89 13.45 0.98
N VAL A 216 1.30 12.32 0.60
CA VAL A 216 1.94 11.31 -0.24
C VAL A 216 1.21 11.24 -1.59
N GLY A 217 1.93 11.36 -2.68
CA GLY A 217 1.37 11.16 -4.02
C GLY A 217 0.98 9.69 -4.25
N VAL A 218 0.03 9.46 -5.16
CA VAL A 218 -0.35 8.08 -5.53
C VAL A 218 0.82 7.33 -6.16
N ALA A 219 1.67 8.04 -6.90
CA ALA A 219 2.86 7.50 -7.55
C ALA A 219 4.11 8.31 -7.19
N PRO A 220 4.61 8.23 -5.93
CA PRO A 220 5.71 9.07 -5.47
C PRO A 220 7.05 8.78 -6.17
N GLY A 221 7.18 7.68 -6.89
CA GLY A 221 8.34 7.35 -7.72
C GLY A 221 8.23 7.77 -9.18
N ALA A 222 7.11 8.36 -9.59
CA ALA A 222 6.90 8.82 -10.97
C ALA A 222 7.79 10.02 -11.31
N ARG A 223 7.98 10.25 -12.62
CA ARG A 223 8.69 11.40 -13.18
C ARG A 223 7.72 12.29 -13.90
N LEU A 224 7.45 13.45 -13.35
CA LEU A 224 6.49 14.40 -13.90
C LEU A 224 7.09 15.22 -15.03
N MET A 225 6.28 15.46 -16.04
CA MET A 225 6.49 16.48 -17.07
C MET A 225 5.49 17.60 -16.79
N ALA A 226 5.96 18.74 -16.29
CA ALA A 226 5.14 19.92 -16.02
C ALA A 226 4.90 20.69 -17.33
N LEU A 227 3.73 20.49 -17.93
CA LEU A 227 3.38 21.05 -19.24
C LEU A 227 2.28 22.09 -19.06
N ARG A 228 2.72 23.35 -18.93
CA ARG A 228 1.79 24.46 -18.75
C ARG A 228 1.09 24.78 -20.05
N ALA A 229 -0.18 24.41 -20.15
CA ALA A 229 -1.06 24.70 -21.29
C ALA A 229 -2.27 25.57 -20.90
N CYS A 230 -2.43 25.80 -19.60
CA CYS A 230 -3.53 26.53 -19.01
C CYS A 230 -3.02 27.66 -18.10
N TRP A 231 -3.90 28.58 -17.72
CA TRP A 231 -3.60 29.67 -16.79
C TRP A 231 -4.79 29.98 -15.90
N GLN A 232 -4.52 30.48 -14.72
CA GLN A 232 -5.54 30.91 -13.79
C GLN A 232 -6.09 32.28 -14.16
N GLN A 233 -7.42 32.37 -14.27
CA GLN A 233 -8.11 33.59 -14.58
C GLN A 233 -9.09 33.95 -13.45
N GLY A 234 -8.84 34.99 -12.72
CA GLY A 234 -9.71 35.49 -11.66
C GLY A 234 -10.14 34.42 -10.65
N GLY A 235 -9.77 34.52 -9.39
CA GLY A 235 -10.10 33.53 -8.39
C GLY A 235 -9.45 32.17 -8.66
N ALA A 236 -10.22 31.06 -8.61
CA ALA A 236 -9.73 29.71 -8.77
C ALA A 236 -10.00 29.10 -10.16
N SER A 237 -10.53 29.86 -11.12
CA SER A 237 -10.85 29.37 -12.47
C SER A 237 -9.58 29.17 -13.28
N THR A 238 -9.37 27.97 -13.79
CA THR A 238 -8.26 27.61 -14.70
C THR A 238 -8.84 27.42 -16.11
N ILE A 239 -8.28 28.10 -17.08
CA ILE A 239 -8.70 28.02 -18.49
C ILE A 239 -7.53 27.64 -19.38
N CYS A 240 -7.82 27.02 -20.51
CA CYS A 240 -6.87 26.58 -21.53
C CYS A 240 -7.42 26.96 -22.92
N ASN A 241 -6.57 26.95 -23.92
CA ASN A 241 -7.01 27.06 -25.33
C ASN A 241 -6.52 25.86 -26.15
N THR A 242 -7.11 25.63 -27.30
CA THR A 242 -6.78 24.52 -28.19
C THR A 242 -5.30 24.50 -28.58
N LEU A 243 -4.70 25.67 -28.90
CA LEU A 243 -3.31 25.71 -29.35
C LEU A 243 -2.34 25.24 -28.27
N SER A 244 -2.41 25.85 -27.08
CA SER A 244 -1.52 25.50 -25.98
C SER A 244 -1.68 24.02 -25.52
N LEU A 245 -2.91 23.49 -25.54
CA LEU A 245 -3.19 22.08 -25.28
C LEU A 245 -2.58 21.17 -26.37
N ALA A 246 -2.71 21.55 -27.66
CA ALA A 246 -2.15 20.78 -28.76
C ALA A 246 -0.62 20.72 -28.70
N GLU A 247 0.04 21.86 -28.42
CA GLU A 247 1.49 21.91 -28.26
C GLU A 247 1.96 21.07 -27.07
N ALA A 248 1.25 21.12 -25.93
CA ALA A 248 1.57 20.32 -24.75
C ALA A 248 1.37 18.82 -24.99
N LEU A 249 0.27 18.41 -25.64
CA LEU A 249 0.03 17.02 -26.02
C LEU A 249 1.10 16.52 -26.99
N HIS A 250 1.41 17.30 -28.02
CA HIS A 250 2.48 16.95 -28.96
C HIS A 250 3.81 16.73 -28.24
N PHE A 251 4.20 17.67 -27.36
CA PHE A 251 5.42 17.54 -26.56
C PHE A 251 5.40 16.29 -25.67
N ALA A 252 4.28 16.00 -24.99
CA ALA A 252 4.14 14.82 -24.15
C ALA A 252 4.37 13.52 -24.93
N ILE A 253 3.76 13.43 -26.14
CA ILE A 253 3.86 12.29 -27.05
C ILE A 253 5.30 12.09 -27.52
N ASP A 254 5.95 13.15 -27.96
CA ASP A 254 7.30 13.11 -28.52
C ASP A 254 8.40 12.88 -27.47
N ASN A 255 8.10 13.17 -26.20
CA ASN A 255 9.01 12.90 -25.08
C ASN A 255 8.63 11.64 -24.28
N ASP A 256 7.95 10.70 -24.96
CA ASP A 256 7.63 9.37 -24.44
C ASP A 256 6.87 9.39 -23.11
N ALA A 257 5.91 10.24 -22.90
CA ALA A 257 4.98 10.14 -21.77
C ALA A 257 4.32 8.76 -21.79
N GLN A 258 4.15 8.16 -20.64
CA GLN A 258 3.47 6.85 -20.49
C GLN A 258 2.03 7.06 -19.98
N VAL A 259 1.82 8.16 -19.29
CA VAL A 259 0.50 8.63 -18.84
C VAL A 259 0.39 10.11 -19.14
N ILE A 260 -0.75 10.55 -19.65
CA ILE A 260 -1.10 11.96 -19.83
C ILE A 260 -2.32 12.25 -18.96
N ASN A 261 -2.20 13.19 -18.05
CA ASN A 261 -3.28 13.72 -17.22
C ASN A 261 -3.86 15.00 -17.82
N LEU A 262 -5.16 14.98 -18.07
CA LEU A 262 -5.95 16.11 -18.57
C LEU A 262 -7.06 16.42 -17.56
N SER A 263 -6.72 17.21 -16.54
CA SER A 263 -7.64 17.63 -15.48
C SER A 263 -8.50 18.83 -15.94
N LEU A 264 -9.14 18.67 -17.09
CA LEU A 264 -9.93 19.72 -17.75
C LEU A 264 -11.13 19.11 -18.50
N SER A 265 -12.11 19.92 -18.85
CA SER A 265 -13.22 19.53 -19.71
C SER A 265 -13.65 20.71 -20.61
N GLY A 266 -14.18 20.39 -21.79
CA GLY A 266 -14.63 21.38 -22.75
C GLY A 266 -15.45 20.77 -23.89
N PRO A 267 -15.68 21.56 -24.97
CA PRO A 267 -16.35 21.09 -26.17
C PRO A 267 -15.44 20.09 -26.95
N PRO A 268 -16.02 19.24 -27.80
CA PRO A 268 -15.27 18.43 -28.75
C PRO A 268 -14.34 19.27 -29.62
N ASP A 269 -13.11 18.80 -29.80
CA ASP A 269 -12.07 19.48 -30.60
C ASP A 269 -11.38 18.44 -31.48
N GLN A 270 -11.38 18.71 -32.80
CA GLN A 270 -10.85 17.76 -33.78
C GLN A 270 -9.34 17.64 -33.74
N LEU A 271 -8.61 18.75 -33.53
CA LEU A 271 -7.14 18.73 -33.43
C LEU A 271 -6.68 17.97 -32.20
N LEU A 272 -7.26 18.30 -31.05
CA LEU A 272 -6.93 17.62 -29.81
C LEU A 272 -7.35 16.14 -29.84
N GLY A 273 -8.50 15.82 -30.46
CA GLY A 273 -8.93 14.44 -30.69
C GLY A 273 -7.90 13.64 -31.49
N GLY A 274 -7.41 14.19 -32.60
CA GLY A 274 -6.37 13.54 -33.38
C GLY A 274 -5.04 13.31 -32.62
N LEU A 275 -4.67 14.24 -31.75
CA LEU A 275 -3.48 14.08 -30.90
C LEU A 275 -3.70 13.02 -29.81
N ILE A 276 -4.91 12.95 -29.23
CA ILE A 276 -5.28 11.89 -28.29
C ILE A 276 -5.24 10.53 -28.98
N ASP A 277 -5.79 10.40 -30.19
CA ASP A 277 -5.69 9.16 -30.98
C ASP A 277 -4.24 8.75 -31.24
N ALA A 278 -3.38 9.71 -31.57
CA ALA A 278 -1.95 9.44 -31.76
C ALA A 278 -1.26 8.99 -30.46
N ALA A 279 -1.65 9.54 -29.29
CA ALA A 279 -1.17 9.11 -27.99
C ALA A 279 -1.61 7.68 -27.67
N LEU A 280 -2.90 7.39 -27.86
CA LEU A 280 -3.48 6.06 -27.63
C LEU A 280 -2.86 5.01 -28.54
N ALA A 281 -2.63 5.32 -29.82
CA ALA A 281 -1.96 4.44 -30.79
C ALA A 281 -0.51 4.11 -30.37
N ARG A 282 0.17 4.99 -29.67
CA ARG A 282 1.50 4.76 -29.08
C ARG A 282 1.44 4.03 -27.74
N GLY A 283 0.23 3.69 -27.28
CA GLY A 283 -0.01 3.01 -26.03
C GLY A 283 0.14 3.88 -24.79
N ILE A 284 0.04 5.19 -24.92
CA ILE A 284 0.02 6.13 -23.82
C ILE A 284 -1.36 6.07 -23.16
N VAL A 285 -1.42 6.03 -21.84
CA VAL A 285 -2.68 6.14 -21.09
C VAL A 285 -3.08 7.61 -21.01
N VAL A 286 -4.25 7.96 -21.51
CA VAL A 286 -4.81 9.32 -21.39
C VAL A 286 -5.94 9.27 -20.38
N VAL A 287 -5.83 10.08 -19.33
CA VAL A 287 -6.83 10.20 -18.25
C VAL A 287 -7.47 11.59 -18.33
N GLY A 288 -8.78 11.64 -18.39
CA GLY A 288 -9.56 12.88 -18.50
C GLY A 288 -10.55 13.06 -17.37
N ALA A 289 -10.62 14.27 -16.80
CA ALA A 289 -11.65 14.63 -15.83
C ALA A 289 -13.01 14.77 -16.51
N ALA A 290 -14.04 14.16 -15.94
CA ALA A 290 -15.40 14.25 -16.44
C ALA A 290 -16.20 15.34 -15.71
N ASP A 291 -16.87 16.20 -16.49
CA ASP A 291 -17.79 17.22 -15.99
C ASP A 291 -19.23 16.72 -16.11
N PRO A 292 -19.96 16.55 -14.99
CA PRO A 292 -21.34 16.06 -15.03
C PRO A 292 -22.33 17.01 -15.74
N ASN A 293 -21.95 18.26 -15.95
CA ASN A 293 -22.78 19.25 -16.62
C ASN A 293 -22.63 19.22 -18.15
N LEU A 294 -21.67 18.46 -18.66
CA LEU A 294 -21.41 18.32 -20.10
C LEU A 294 -21.82 16.95 -20.61
N ALA A 295 -22.31 16.89 -21.85
CA ALA A 295 -22.69 15.65 -22.49
C ALA A 295 -21.51 14.65 -22.52
N GLY A 296 -21.74 13.42 -22.02
CA GLY A 296 -20.70 12.39 -21.94
C GLY A 296 -19.51 12.74 -21.04
N GLY A 297 -19.64 13.76 -20.18
CA GLY A 297 -18.57 14.23 -19.32
C GLY A 297 -17.67 15.31 -19.94
N GLY A 298 -18.02 15.79 -21.14
CA GLY A 298 -17.21 16.76 -21.89
C GLY A 298 -15.93 16.14 -22.49
N PHE A 299 -15.32 16.82 -23.45
CA PHE A 299 -14.02 16.45 -24.00
C PHE A 299 -12.90 16.88 -23.02
N PRO A 300 -11.86 16.09 -22.73
CA PRO A 300 -11.48 14.83 -23.42
C PRO A 300 -12.12 13.55 -22.82
N ALA A 301 -12.83 13.61 -21.71
CA ALA A 301 -13.40 12.42 -21.05
C ALA A 301 -14.38 11.64 -21.96
N SER A 302 -15.11 12.34 -22.86
CA SER A 302 -16.00 11.72 -23.83
C SER A 302 -15.30 11.09 -25.04
N HIS A 303 -13.99 11.29 -25.20
CA HIS A 303 -13.23 10.77 -26.34
C HIS A 303 -12.99 9.25 -26.18
N PRO A 304 -13.24 8.43 -27.23
CA PRO A 304 -13.00 6.99 -27.16
C PRO A 304 -11.57 6.65 -26.76
N GLY A 305 -11.40 5.73 -25.80
CA GLY A 305 -10.09 5.28 -25.32
C GLY A 305 -9.49 6.14 -24.20
N VAL A 306 -10.03 7.32 -23.91
CA VAL A 306 -9.68 8.10 -22.74
C VAL A 306 -10.30 7.46 -21.49
N VAL A 307 -9.52 7.37 -20.42
CA VAL A 307 -10.01 6.96 -19.11
C VAL A 307 -10.77 8.14 -18.50
N ALA A 308 -12.08 8.14 -18.63
CA ALA A 308 -12.95 9.14 -18.04
C ALA A 308 -13.08 8.96 -16.53
N VAL A 309 -12.89 10.02 -15.74
CA VAL A 309 -12.91 9.94 -14.28
C VAL A 309 -13.79 11.02 -13.67
N SER A 310 -14.68 10.59 -12.76
CA SER A 310 -15.58 11.45 -11.98
C SER A 310 -15.24 11.37 -10.49
N ASN A 311 -15.66 12.36 -9.72
CA ASN A 311 -15.58 12.36 -8.26
C ASN A 311 -16.91 11.94 -7.58
N SER A 312 -17.89 11.54 -8.35
CA SER A 312 -19.23 11.18 -7.87
C SER A 312 -19.80 10.01 -8.66
N GLU A 313 -20.40 9.09 -7.92
CA GLU A 313 -21.13 7.93 -8.48
C GLU A 313 -22.28 8.38 -9.39
N GLY A 314 -22.37 7.73 -10.54
CA GLY A 314 -23.50 7.92 -11.47
C GLY A 314 -23.54 9.29 -12.17
N ALA A 315 -22.65 10.24 -11.84
CA ALA A 315 -22.66 11.56 -12.40
C ALA A 315 -22.41 11.58 -13.92
N VAL A 316 -21.54 10.70 -14.41
CA VAL A 316 -21.27 10.54 -15.85
C VAL A 316 -21.23 9.05 -16.19
N ARG A 317 -22.10 8.65 -17.15
CA ARG A 317 -22.19 7.24 -17.56
C ARG A 317 -20.86 6.75 -18.15
N GLY A 318 -20.34 5.65 -17.64
CA GLY A 318 -19.11 5.02 -18.13
C GLY A 318 -17.83 5.62 -17.57
N ALA A 319 -17.88 6.70 -16.80
CA ALA A 319 -16.74 7.21 -16.07
C ALA A 319 -16.46 6.34 -14.83
N PHE A 320 -15.17 6.17 -14.55
CA PHE A 320 -14.72 5.60 -13.28
C PHE A 320 -14.87 6.63 -12.16
N VAL A 321 -15.09 6.14 -10.94
CA VAL A 321 -15.15 6.98 -9.75
C VAL A 321 -13.86 6.81 -8.94
N ALA A 322 -13.27 7.92 -8.56
CA ALA A 322 -12.03 7.97 -7.76
C ALA A 322 -12.11 9.11 -6.74
N PRO A 323 -11.26 9.09 -5.67
CA PRO A 323 -11.26 10.14 -4.66
C PRO A 323 -11.10 11.54 -5.27
N GLY A 324 -11.99 12.46 -4.92
CA GLY A 324 -12.02 13.82 -5.48
C GLY A 324 -12.78 14.80 -4.60
N ARG A 325 -13.02 14.43 -3.32
CA ARG A 325 -13.66 15.28 -2.31
C ARG A 325 -12.75 15.39 -1.09
N ASP A 326 -12.63 16.60 -0.57
CA ASP A 326 -11.81 16.92 0.60
C ASP A 326 -10.39 16.34 0.48
N VAL A 327 -9.80 16.49 -0.71
CA VAL A 327 -8.48 15.96 -1.03
C VAL A 327 -7.42 16.94 -0.55
N PRO A 328 -6.60 16.59 0.46
CA PRO A 328 -5.44 17.39 0.81
C PRO A 328 -4.41 17.31 -0.32
N THR A 329 -3.90 18.48 -0.74
CA THR A 329 -2.89 18.55 -1.79
C THR A 329 -1.98 19.77 -1.65
N THR A 330 -0.95 19.85 -2.48
CA THR A 330 0.03 20.92 -2.50
C THR A 330 -0.55 22.22 -3.09
N GLU A 331 -0.19 23.35 -2.50
CA GLU A 331 -0.49 24.70 -2.99
C GLU A 331 0.80 25.49 -3.22
N PRO A 332 0.80 26.47 -4.14
CA PRO A 332 1.98 27.31 -4.36
C PRO A 332 2.55 27.93 -3.08
N GLY A 333 3.87 28.04 -3.03
CA GLY A 333 4.58 28.65 -1.89
C GLY A 333 4.79 27.72 -0.69
N GLY A 334 4.84 26.41 -0.92
CA GLY A 334 5.15 25.41 0.11
C GLY A 334 4.01 25.21 1.10
N ARG A 335 2.79 25.35 0.67
CA ARG A 335 1.57 25.17 1.49
C ARG A 335 0.78 23.94 1.03
N TRP A 336 -0.19 23.56 1.85
CA TRP A 336 -1.15 22.50 1.55
C TRP A 336 -2.56 22.99 1.84
N GLY A 337 -3.52 22.54 1.03
CA GLY A 337 -4.93 22.88 1.17
C GLY A 337 -5.83 21.71 0.84
N LEU A 338 -7.13 21.91 1.02
CA LEU A 338 -8.17 20.95 0.68
C LEU A 338 -8.85 21.37 -0.62
N VAL A 339 -9.00 20.42 -1.53
CA VAL A 339 -9.59 20.65 -2.85
C VAL A 339 -10.69 19.65 -3.17
N ASN A 340 -11.58 20.04 -4.08
CA ASN A 340 -12.67 19.22 -4.58
C ASN A 340 -12.74 19.28 -6.10
N GLY A 341 -13.05 18.18 -6.76
CA GLY A 341 -13.27 18.15 -8.21
C GLY A 341 -12.81 16.85 -8.87
N SER A 342 -13.40 16.55 -10.04
CA SER A 342 -13.00 15.44 -10.90
C SER A 342 -11.57 15.57 -11.42
N SER A 343 -11.02 16.77 -11.46
CA SER A 343 -9.61 17.03 -11.75
C SER A 343 -8.67 16.24 -10.82
N TYR A 344 -8.97 16.22 -9.53
CA TYR A 344 -8.19 15.51 -8.54
C TYR A 344 -8.46 13.99 -8.54
N SER A 345 -9.67 13.59 -8.93
CA SER A 345 -9.97 12.19 -9.22
C SER A 345 -9.17 11.67 -10.41
N ALA A 346 -9.09 12.45 -11.49
CA ALA A 346 -8.26 12.14 -12.65
C ALA A 346 -6.76 12.05 -12.27
N ALA A 347 -6.30 12.95 -11.40
CA ALA A 347 -4.95 12.90 -10.85
C ALA A 347 -4.67 11.60 -10.08
N HIS A 348 -5.60 11.15 -9.21
CA HIS A 348 -5.49 9.85 -8.52
C HIS A 348 -5.38 8.68 -9.52
N VAL A 349 -6.22 8.67 -10.55
CA VAL A 349 -6.19 7.62 -11.58
C VAL A 349 -4.93 7.68 -12.43
N SER A 350 -4.40 8.87 -12.71
CA SER A 350 -3.11 9.02 -13.40
C SER A 350 -1.95 8.46 -12.58
N GLY A 351 -1.96 8.67 -11.26
CA GLY A 351 -1.03 8.03 -10.35
C GLY A 351 -1.18 6.50 -10.35
N LEU A 352 -2.41 5.98 -10.24
CA LEU A 352 -2.66 4.53 -10.31
C LEU A 352 -2.21 3.93 -11.64
N ALA A 353 -2.43 4.64 -12.75
CA ALA A 353 -1.93 4.24 -14.06
C ALA A 353 -0.39 4.13 -14.08
N ALA A 354 0.30 5.03 -13.38
CA ALA A 354 1.75 4.96 -13.24
C ALA A 354 2.19 3.73 -12.41
N LEU A 355 1.48 3.37 -11.34
CA LEU A 355 1.75 2.13 -10.61
C LEU A 355 1.60 0.90 -11.51
N VAL A 356 0.52 0.84 -12.31
CA VAL A 356 0.29 -0.26 -13.27
C VAL A 356 1.40 -0.32 -14.32
N ARG A 357 1.85 0.82 -14.82
CA ARG A 357 2.95 0.89 -15.82
C ARG A 357 4.29 0.42 -15.25
N GLU A 358 4.63 0.73 -14.02
CA GLU A 358 5.83 0.22 -13.38
C GLU A 358 5.83 -1.32 -13.34
N ARG A 359 4.69 -1.94 -13.02
CA ARG A 359 4.56 -3.41 -12.97
C ARG A 359 4.54 -4.07 -14.33
N SER A 360 4.26 -3.32 -15.38
CA SER A 360 4.19 -3.82 -16.75
C SER A 360 5.04 -2.97 -17.70
N PRO A 361 6.36 -2.89 -17.51
CA PRO A 361 7.23 -1.95 -18.23
C PRO A 361 7.30 -2.21 -19.75
N ARG A 362 6.99 -3.43 -20.19
CA ARG A 362 6.88 -3.79 -21.62
C ARG A 362 5.46 -3.65 -22.15
N GLY A 363 4.47 -3.47 -21.30
CA GLY A 363 3.06 -3.31 -21.67
C GLY A 363 2.82 -1.92 -22.23
N ARG A 364 2.74 -1.82 -23.56
CA ARG A 364 2.19 -0.65 -24.25
C ARG A 364 0.73 -0.94 -24.59
N GLY A 365 -0.16 0.00 -24.32
CA GLY A 365 -1.60 -0.17 -24.61
C GLY A 365 -2.49 0.27 -23.44
N PRO A 366 -3.81 0.12 -23.55
CA PRO A 366 -4.74 0.52 -22.53
C PRO A 366 -4.47 -0.26 -21.23
N ILE A 367 -4.60 0.43 -20.10
CA ILE A 367 -4.65 -0.23 -18.80
C ILE A 367 -6.06 -0.75 -18.54
N THR A 368 -6.18 -1.82 -17.77
CA THR A 368 -7.48 -2.29 -17.33
C THR A 368 -7.69 -1.92 -15.87
N LEU A 369 -8.59 -1.00 -15.63
CA LEU A 369 -9.05 -0.66 -14.29
C LEU A 369 -10.13 -1.66 -13.85
N VAL A 370 -10.09 -2.09 -12.60
CA VAL A 370 -11.14 -2.90 -11.98
C VAL A 370 -12.09 -1.97 -11.27
N ALA A 371 -13.35 -1.96 -11.73
CA ALA A 371 -14.40 -1.27 -11.04
C ALA A 371 -15.01 -2.18 -9.96
N ALA A 372 -15.26 -1.65 -8.79
CA ALA A 372 -16.13 -2.19 -7.75
C ALA A 372 -17.59 -1.79 -8.04
N GLN A 373 -18.46 -1.82 -7.04
CA GLN A 373 -19.84 -1.35 -7.19
C GLN A 373 -19.84 0.13 -7.58
N ALA A 374 -20.85 0.51 -8.40
CA ALA A 374 -21.10 1.90 -8.78
C ALA A 374 -19.98 2.65 -9.53
N GLY A 375 -19.04 1.91 -10.13
CA GLY A 375 -17.95 2.51 -10.91
C GLY A 375 -16.74 2.95 -10.09
N GLU A 376 -16.75 2.76 -8.77
CA GLU A 376 -15.60 3.00 -7.91
C GLU A 376 -14.41 2.11 -8.29
N ILE A 377 -13.21 2.67 -8.31
CA ILE A 377 -12.01 1.91 -8.66
C ILE A 377 -11.54 1.07 -7.48
N ASP A 378 -11.44 -0.25 -7.68
CA ASP A 378 -10.66 -1.12 -6.82
C ASP A 378 -9.18 -1.05 -7.22
N ALA A 379 -8.44 -0.17 -6.58
CA ALA A 379 -7.05 0.08 -6.90
C ALA A 379 -6.16 -1.15 -6.63
N CYS A 380 -6.46 -1.92 -5.57
CA CYS A 380 -5.74 -3.15 -5.24
C CYS A 380 -5.95 -4.24 -6.29
N ALA A 381 -7.21 -4.50 -6.68
CA ALA A 381 -7.51 -5.46 -7.74
C ALA A 381 -6.94 -5.02 -9.10
N THR A 382 -6.93 -3.71 -9.36
CA THR A 382 -6.32 -3.12 -10.56
C THR A 382 -4.83 -3.44 -10.62
N LEU A 383 -4.10 -3.21 -9.52
CA LEU A 383 -2.66 -3.39 -9.46
C LEU A 383 -2.24 -4.87 -9.38
N SER A 384 -3.06 -5.74 -8.80
CA SER A 384 -2.77 -7.18 -8.58
C SER A 384 -2.96 -8.04 -9.83
N ARG A 385 -3.46 -7.53 -10.95
CA ARG A 385 -3.64 -8.29 -12.21
C ARG A 385 -2.36 -8.74 -12.91
N GLY A 386 -1.18 -8.41 -12.38
CA GLY A 386 0.09 -9.05 -12.73
C GLY A 386 0.17 -10.48 -12.16
N PRO A 387 1.23 -11.26 -12.49
CA PRO A 387 1.39 -12.62 -11.98
C PRO A 387 1.22 -12.66 -10.46
N PRO A 388 0.63 -13.72 -9.90
CA PRO A 388 0.12 -13.79 -8.52
C PRO A 388 1.27 -13.83 -7.50
N THR A 389 1.99 -12.73 -7.35
CA THR A 389 3.00 -12.56 -6.29
C THR A 389 2.44 -11.79 -5.08
N CYS A 390 1.16 -11.38 -5.13
CA CYS A 390 0.55 -10.60 -4.07
C CYS A 390 -0.62 -11.34 -3.42
N ALA A 391 -0.31 -12.23 -2.47
CA ALA A 391 -1.30 -12.86 -1.60
C ALA A 391 -1.99 -11.84 -0.65
N ARG A 392 -1.39 -10.66 -0.41
CA ARG A 392 -1.87 -9.68 0.59
C ARG A 392 -3.19 -9.01 0.22
N CYS A 393 -3.35 -8.53 -1.00
CA CYS A 393 -4.61 -7.91 -1.43
C CYS A 393 -5.77 -8.91 -1.56
N ALA A 394 -5.51 -10.18 -1.85
CA ALA A 394 -6.52 -11.21 -1.97
C ALA A 394 -7.01 -11.75 -0.61
N CYS A 395 -6.13 -11.86 0.40
CA CYS A 395 -6.47 -12.42 1.72
C CYS A 395 -7.45 -11.55 2.51
N ILE A 396 -7.47 -10.23 2.30
CA ILE A 396 -8.36 -9.32 3.06
C ILE A 396 -9.79 -9.36 2.53
N ARG A 397 -10.00 -9.65 1.24
CA ARG A 397 -11.36 -9.88 0.70
C ARG A 397 -12.02 -11.13 1.29
N ALA A 398 -11.29 -12.18 1.56
CA ALA A 398 -11.82 -13.40 2.19
C ALA A 398 -12.30 -13.13 3.63
N ALA A 399 -11.60 -12.29 4.39
CA ALA A 399 -11.99 -11.92 5.76
C ALA A 399 -13.22 -10.99 5.81
N ALA A 400 -13.37 -10.07 4.87
CA ALA A 400 -14.54 -9.17 4.80
C ALA A 400 -15.80 -9.89 4.30
N SER A 401 -15.67 -10.86 3.40
CA SER A 401 -16.82 -11.65 2.89
C SER A 401 -17.34 -12.69 3.90
N SER A 402 -16.47 -13.18 4.80
CA SER A 402 -16.88 -14.12 5.86
C SER A 402 -17.55 -13.45 7.06
N ALA A 403 -17.38 -12.13 7.24
CA ALA A 403 -18.03 -11.38 8.33
C ALA A 403 -19.50 -11.03 8.08
N ILE A 404 -20.02 -11.22 6.86
CA ILE A 404 -21.41 -10.87 6.49
C ILE A 404 -22.37 -12.08 6.56
N SER A 405 -21.89 -13.28 6.89
CA SER A 405 -22.70 -14.49 6.97
C SER A 405 -22.82 -15.04 8.39
N ALA A 406 -23.28 -14.24 9.35
CA ALA A 406 -23.85 -14.76 10.60
C ALA A 406 -25.37 -14.71 10.53
N PRO A 407 -26.11 -15.85 10.49
CA PRO A 407 -27.55 -15.81 10.55
C PRO A 407 -28.00 -15.40 11.94
N ALA A 408 -28.87 -14.40 12.01
CA ALA A 408 -29.64 -14.10 13.20
C ALA A 408 -30.43 -15.34 13.64
N ARG A 409 -30.26 -15.74 14.88
CA ARG A 409 -31.22 -16.52 15.68
C ARG A 409 -31.51 -15.77 16.95
#